data_7184bd02bf461016024945ee5432a301
#
_entry.id   7184bd02bf461016024945ee5432a301
#
_cell.length_a   1.000
_cell.length_b   1.000
_cell.length_c   1.000
_cell.angle_alpha   90.00
_cell.angle_beta   90.00
_cell.angle_gamma   90.00
#
_symmetry.space_group_name_H-M   'P 1'
#
loop_
_entity.id
_entity.type
_entity.pdbx_description
1 polymer ?
#
loop_
_entity_poly.entity_id
_entity_poly.type
_entity_poly.pdbx_seq_one_letter_code
_entity_poly.pdbx_strand_id
1 'polypeptide(L)'
;MKIAFIGLGNMGGPMAHNLHKAGHEVRAFDLSQPARDKLAADGVPIAADAKAAVQGAEIVITMLPASQHVEGLFLGAGELLAQLPAGTLIIDCSTIAAATSRKVAEAAKAKGVAFIDAPVSGGTGGAIAGTLTFMVGGDTADLERARPILEKMGANIFHAGAVGAGQTAKICNNMLLGILMAGTSEAIALGVANGLDPKVLSEIMRRSSGGNWALEKYNPYPGVMETAPASKGYAGGFGTDLMLKDLGLAQENAMAVKAATPLGGMARNLYAVHSLAGHGGLDFSSIIKMVQKG
;
A
#
# COMPACT_ATOMS: atom_id res chain seq x y z
N MET A 1 -24.23 -4.06 4.93
CA MET A 1 -23.77 -2.76 5.47
C MET A 1 -23.63 -1.79 4.30
N LYS A 2 -23.88 -0.51 4.56
CA LYS A 2 -23.70 0.56 3.57
C LYS A 2 -22.28 1.09 3.67
N ILE A 3 -21.51 0.94 2.58
CA ILE A 3 -20.08 1.27 2.53
C ILE A 3 -19.83 2.31 1.44
N ALA A 4 -19.22 3.42 1.81
CA ALA A 4 -18.62 4.33 0.84
C ALA A 4 -17.16 3.91 0.61
N PHE A 5 -16.74 3.77 -0.65
CA PHE A 5 -15.36 3.45 -1.00
C PHE A 5 -14.78 4.56 -1.89
N ILE A 6 -13.72 5.23 -1.41
CA ILE A 6 -13.12 6.39 -2.09
C ILE A 6 -11.67 6.08 -2.45
N GLY A 7 -11.36 6.22 -3.75
CA GLY A 7 -10.06 5.86 -4.33
C GLY A 7 -10.10 4.47 -4.96
N LEU A 8 -10.23 4.43 -6.31
CA LEU A 8 -10.48 3.21 -7.11
C LEU A 8 -9.29 2.83 -8.00
N GLY A 9 -8.10 3.26 -7.64
CA GLY A 9 -6.90 2.90 -8.36
C GLY A 9 -6.63 1.38 -8.37
N ASN A 10 -5.40 1.00 -8.69
CA ASN A 10 -5.00 -0.42 -8.86
C ASN A 10 -5.31 -1.31 -7.64
N MET A 11 -5.38 -0.73 -6.45
CA MET A 11 -5.70 -1.43 -5.20
C MET A 11 -7.17 -1.28 -4.82
N GLY A 12 -7.67 -0.03 -4.77
CA GLY A 12 -9.00 0.25 -4.25
C GLY A 12 -10.14 -0.29 -5.11
N GLY A 13 -10.01 -0.29 -6.44
CA GLY A 13 -11.01 -0.87 -7.34
C GLY A 13 -11.29 -2.34 -7.03
N PRO A 14 -10.28 -3.24 -7.04
CA PRO A 14 -10.46 -4.64 -6.64
C PRO A 14 -10.97 -4.82 -5.21
N MET A 15 -10.54 -3.99 -4.25
CA MET A 15 -11.02 -4.03 -2.87
C MET A 15 -12.52 -3.71 -2.81
N ALA A 16 -12.97 -2.65 -3.48
CA ALA A 16 -14.38 -2.26 -3.56
C ALA A 16 -15.24 -3.34 -4.25
N HIS A 17 -14.71 -3.94 -5.33
CA HIS A 17 -15.35 -5.05 -6.02
C HIS A 17 -15.56 -6.26 -5.09
N ASN A 18 -14.55 -6.64 -4.31
CA ASN A 18 -14.66 -7.76 -3.37
C ASN A 18 -15.73 -7.52 -2.31
N LEU A 19 -15.87 -6.29 -1.81
CA LEU A 19 -16.93 -5.93 -0.87
C LEU A 19 -18.31 -6.01 -1.53
N HIS A 20 -18.46 -5.52 -2.75
CA HIS A 20 -19.70 -5.61 -3.52
C HIS A 20 -20.09 -7.08 -3.77
N LYS A 21 -19.12 -7.89 -4.21
CA LYS A 21 -19.30 -9.34 -4.42
C LYS A 21 -19.68 -10.08 -3.13
N ALA A 22 -19.24 -9.59 -1.97
CA ALA A 22 -19.62 -10.13 -0.66
C ALA A 22 -21.03 -9.71 -0.21
N GLY A 23 -21.79 -8.96 -1.02
CA GLY A 23 -23.17 -8.56 -0.76
C GLY A 23 -23.31 -7.27 0.06
N HIS A 24 -22.25 -6.46 0.18
CA HIS A 24 -22.37 -5.13 0.79
C HIS A 24 -22.95 -4.11 -0.20
N GLU A 25 -23.70 -3.14 0.31
CA GLU A 25 -24.17 -1.99 -0.47
C GLU A 25 -22.99 -0.99 -0.61
N VAL A 26 -22.19 -1.17 -1.66
CA VAL A 26 -21.02 -0.31 -1.93
C VAL A 26 -21.42 0.84 -2.82
N ARG A 27 -21.05 2.08 -2.45
CA ARG A 27 -21.04 3.26 -3.31
C ARG A 27 -19.60 3.75 -3.45
N ALA A 28 -19.09 3.68 -4.68
CA ALA A 28 -17.70 3.94 -4.95
C ALA A 28 -17.50 5.30 -5.63
N PHE A 29 -16.35 5.95 -5.37
CA PHE A 29 -15.96 7.19 -6.03
C PHE A 29 -14.45 7.30 -6.22
N ASP A 30 -14.06 7.88 -7.35
CA ASP A 30 -12.68 8.30 -7.66
C ASP A 30 -12.74 9.55 -8.53
N LEU A 31 -11.69 10.37 -8.53
CA LEU A 31 -11.55 11.51 -9.45
C LEU A 31 -11.31 11.05 -10.90
N SER A 32 -10.67 9.87 -11.08
CA SER A 32 -10.37 9.28 -12.38
C SER A 32 -11.61 8.66 -13.02
N GLN A 33 -12.07 9.22 -14.13
CA GLN A 33 -13.19 8.66 -14.90
C GLN A 33 -12.91 7.21 -15.34
N PRO A 34 -11.72 6.87 -15.91
CA PRO A 34 -11.41 5.49 -16.29
C PRO A 34 -11.51 4.49 -15.13
N ALA A 35 -11.11 4.90 -13.91
CA ALA A 35 -11.23 4.03 -12.73
C ALA A 35 -12.70 3.80 -12.34
N ARG A 36 -13.54 4.85 -12.43
CA ARG A 36 -14.98 4.73 -12.20
C ARG A 36 -15.64 3.83 -13.23
N ASP A 37 -15.37 4.04 -14.53
CA ASP A 37 -15.95 3.27 -15.62
C ASP A 37 -15.60 1.78 -15.52
N LYS A 38 -14.35 1.48 -15.18
CA LYS A 38 -13.90 0.11 -14.97
C LYS A 38 -14.69 -0.58 -13.86
N LEU A 39 -14.85 0.07 -12.71
CA LEU A 39 -15.57 -0.52 -11.58
C LEU A 39 -17.08 -0.58 -11.81
N ALA A 40 -17.64 0.39 -12.54
CA ALA A 40 -19.04 0.37 -12.97
C ALA A 40 -19.35 -0.82 -13.90
N ALA A 41 -18.41 -1.17 -14.78
CA ALA A 41 -18.54 -2.34 -15.66
C ALA A 41 -18.59 -3.66 -14.86
N ASP A 42 -18.00 -3.68 -13.66
CA ASP A 42 -18.07 -4.81 -12.72
C ASP A 42 -19.36 -4.78 -11.86
N GLY A 43 -20.31 -3.88 -12.15
CA GLY A 43 -21.61 -3.77 -11.48
C GLY A 43 -21.62 -2.99 -10.16
N VAL A 44 -20.51 -2.36 -9.77
CA VAL A 44 -20.44 -1.58 -8.52
C VAL A 44 -21.04 -0.19 -8.74
N PRO A 45 -22.00 0.26 -7.92
CA PRO A 45 -22.58 1.60 -7.99
C PRO A 45 -21.53 2.71 -7.79
N ILE A 46 -21.49 3.66 -8.74
CA ILE A 46 -20.58 4.81 -8.72
C ILE A 46 -21.37 6.06 -8.30
N ALA A 47 -20.85 6.76 -7.29
CA ALA A 47 -21.41 8.04 -6.85
C ALA A 47 -20.93 9.21 -7.73
N ALA A 48 -21.70 10.29 -7.79
CA ALA A 48 -21.35 11.47 -8.54
C ALA A 48 -20.11 12.20 -7.99
N ASP A 49 -19.98 12.22 -6.68
CA ASP A 49 -18.84 12.77 -5.94
C ASP A 49 -18.64 12.06 -4.59
N ALA A 50 -17.60 12.46 -3.84
CA ALA A 50 -17.28 11.87 -2.55
C ALA A 50 -18.39 12.13 -1.51
N LYS A 51 -19.06 13.28 -1.56
CA LYS A 51 -20.14 13.63 -0.64
C LYS A 51 -21.36 12.75 -0.88
N ALA A 52 -21.71 12.51 -2.14
CA ALA A 52 -22.78 11.60 -2.52
C ALA A 52 -22.47 10.14 -2.13
N ALA A 53 -21.19 9.73 -2.22
CA ALA A 53 -20.78 8.39 -1.83
C ALA A 53 -21.04 8.11 -0.35
N VAL A 54 -20.75 9.06 0.53
CA VAL A 54 -20.86 8.87 1.99
C VAL A 54 -22.25 9.08 2.56
N GLN A 55 -23.24 9.51 1.78
CA GLN A 55 -24.60 9.71 2.27
C GLN A 55 -25.21 8.40 2.81
N GLY A 56 -25.46 8.38 4.12
CA GLY A 56 -26.02 7.23 4.82
C GLY A 56 -25.06 6.03 4.94
N ALA A 57 -23.78 6.23 4.68
CA ALA A 57 -22.77 5.19 4.87
C ALA A 57 -22.53 4.92 6.36
N GLU A 58 -22.47 3.64 6.72
CA GLU A 58 -22.09 3.16 8.05
C GLU A 58 -20.56 3.09 8.16
N ILE A 59 -19.89 2.83 7.04
CA ILE A 59 -18.44 2.70 6.92
C ILE A 59 -17.96 3.50 5.71
N VAL A 60 -16.86 4.22 5.90
CA VAL A 60 -16.14 4.93 4.83
C VAL A 60 -14.75 4.33 4.69
N ILE A 61 -14.42 3.79 3.52
CA ILE A 61 -13.12 3.22 3.23
C ILE A 61 -12.40 4.13 2.25
N THR A 62 -11.13 4.42 2.52
CA THR A 62 -10.28 5.24 1.64
C THR A 62 -9.04 4.46 1.21
N MET A 63 -8.65 4.61 -0.07
CA MET A 63 -7.42 4.04 -0.63
C MET A 63 -6.78 5.07 -1.57
N LEU A 64 -6.09 6.05 -0.99
CA LEU A 64 -5.61 7.26 -1.64
C LEU A 64 -4.07 7.28 -1.78
N PRO A 65 -3.51 8.05 -2.73
CA PRO A 65 -2.09 7.98 -3.08
C PRO A 65 -1.14 8.50 -1.99
N ALA A 66 -1.53 9.53 -1.20
CA ALA A 66 -0.63 10.21 -0.27
C ALA A 66 -1.38 10.95 0.85
N SER A 67 -0.64 11.35 1.89
CA SER A 67 -1.14 12.06 3.08
C SER A 67 -2.00 13.29 2.75
N GLN A 68 -1.57 14.10 1.79
CA GLN A 68 -2.28 15.31 1.37
C GLN A 68 -3.68 15.02 0.80
N HIS A 69 -3.87 13.87 0.15
CA HIS A 69 -5.17 13.50 -0.40
C HIS A 69 -6.14 13.06 0.70
N VAL A 70 -5.65 12.31 1.69
CA VAL A 70 -6.45 11.91 2.85
C VAL A 70 -6.81 13.14 3.69
N GLU A 71 -5.84 13.99 3.99
CA GLU A 71 -6.06 15.24 4.73
C GLU A 71 -6.99 16.18 3.99
N GLY A 72 -6.78 16.39 2.68
CA GLY A 72 -7.63 17.23 1.84
C GLY A 72 -9.07 16.73 1.73
N LEU A 73 -9.27 15.42 1.69
CA LEU A 73 -10.59 14.80 1.65
C LEU A 73 -11.37 15.02 2.95
N PHE A 74 -10.75 14.77 4.08
CA PHE A 74 -11.44 14.79 5.38
C PHE A 74 -11.45 16.16 6.06
N LEU A 75 -10.35 16.92 5.98
CA LEU A 75 -10.11 18.16 6.72
C LEU A 75 -10.03 19.42 5.85
N GLY A 76 -9.82 19.26 4.55
CA GLY A 76 -9.68 20.36 3.58
C GLY A 76 -10.99 20.71 2.88
N ALA A 77 -10.88 21.20 1.65
CA ALA A 77 -12.02 21.62 0.83
C ALA A 77 -13.08 20.52 0.59
N GLY A 78 -12.70 19.25 0.76
CA GLY A 78 -13.63 18.13 0.72
C GLY A 78 -14.59 18.10 1.89
N GLU A 79 -14.17 18.59 3.06
CA GLU A 79 -14.93 18.64 4.32
C GLU A 79 -15.78 17.39 4.61
N LEU A 80 -15.25 16.22 4.22
CA LEU A 80 -16.04 14.99 4.23
C LEU A 80 -16.47 14.61 5.65
N LEU A 81 -15.65 14.93 6.67
CA LEU A 81 -16.00 14.72 8.07
C LEU A 81 -17.28 15.48 8.49
N ALA A 82 -17.57 16.60 7.87
CA ALA A 82 -18.79 17.37 8.17
C ALA A 82 -20.06 16.69 7.67
N GLN A 83 -19.93 15.75 6.73
CA GLN A 83 -21.04 15.00 6.12
C GLN A 83 -21.30 13.67 6.82
N LEU A 84 -20.39 13.22 7.71
CA LEU A 84 -20.49 11.92 8.35
C LEU A 84 -21.33 12.01 9.64
N PRO A 85 -22.36 11.18 9.80
CA PRO A 85 -23.08 11.08 11.06
C PRO A 85 -22.18 10.48 12.15
N ALA A 86 -22.47 10.87 13.41
CA ALA A 86 -21.87 10.21 14.57
C ALA A 86 -22.10 8.70 14.51
N GLY A 87 -21.10 7.92 14.92
CA GLY A 87 -21.12 6.46 14.84
C GLY A 87 -20.59 5.88 13.52
N THR A 88 -20.35 6.68 12.48
CA THR A 88 -19.66 6.22 11.26
C THR A 88 -18.24 5.75 11.61
N LEU A 89 -17.76 4.70 10.93
CA LEU A 89 -16.39 4.21 11.03
C LEU A 89 -15.63 4.54 9.73
N ILE A 90 -14.50 5.24 9.85
CA ILE A 90 -13.55 5.45 8.77
C ILE A 90 -12.46 4.37 8.84
N ILE A 91 -12.19 3.72 7.72
CA ILE A 91 -11.10 2.75 7.52
C ILE A 91 -10.18 3.31 6.43
N ASP A 92 -9.05 3.91 6.81
CA ASP A 92 -8.10 4.41 5.83
C ASP A 92 -7.06 3.34 5.49
N CYS A 93 -7.17 2.77 4.28
CA CYS A 93 -6.26 1.76 3.74
C CYS A 93 -5.06 2.37 2.98
N SER A 94 -4.97 3.69 2.92
CA SER A 94 -3.89 4.41 2.26
C SER A 94 -2.56 4.21 3.00
N THR A 95 -1.43 4.31 2.30
CA THR A 95 -0.10 4.38 2.93
C THR A 95 0.34 5.84 3.03
N ILE A 96 0.22 6.38 4.24
CA ILE A 96 0.42 7.80 4.57
C ILE A 96 1.26 7.97 5.83
N ALA A 97 1.61 9.21 6.17
CA ALA A 97 2.28 9.51 7.43
C ALA A 97 1.39 9.17 8.63
N ALA A 98 1.93 8.50 9.65
CA ALA A 98 1.20 8.20 10.88
C ALA A 98 0.68 9.46 11.59
N ALA A 99 1.37 10.60 11.44
CA ALA A 99 0.92 11.89 11.95
C ALA A 99 -0.38 12.37 11.28
N THR A 100 -0.51 12.12 9.95
CA THR A 100 -1.75 12.44 9.22
C THR A 100 -2.92 11.58 9.70
N SER A 101 -2.71 10.27 9.89
CA SER A 101 -3.75 9.38 10.45
C SER A 101 -4.21 9.87 11.82
N ARG A 102 -3.27 10.21 12.70
CA ARG A 102 -3.61 10.76 14.04
C ARG A 102 -4.38 12.08 13.95
N LYS A 103 -3.98 13.00 13.07
CA LYS A 103 -4.65 14.29 12.86
C LYS A 103 -6.10 14.11 12.39
N VAL A 104 -6.32 13.21 11.42
CA VAL A 104 -7.68 12.91 10.92
C VAL A 104 -8.52 12.22 11.99
N ALA A 105 -7.94 11.27 12.72
CA ALA A 105 -8.62 10.56 13.80
C ALA A 105 -9.06 11.48 14.93
N GLU A 106 -8.23 12.47 15.34
CA GLU A 106 -8.58 13.45 16.34
C GLU A 106 -9.77 14.31 15.90
N ALA A 107 -9.75 14.79 14.66
CA ALA A 107 -10.85 15.55 14.09
C ALA A 107 -12.15 14.71 13.95
N ALA A 108 -12.02 13.43 13.56
CA ALA A 108 -13.14 12.50 13.48
C ALA A 108 -13.77 12.25 14.86
N LYS A 109 -12.93 12.00 15.87
CA LYS A 109 -13.36 11.80 17.26
C LYS A 109 -14.16 12.99 17.81
N ALA A 110 -13.75 14.22 17.49
CA ALA A 110 -14.47 15.43 17.88
C ALA A 110 -15.91 15.50 17.32
N LYS A 111 -16.22 14.70 16.28
CA LYS A 111 -17.56 14.58 15.66
C LYS A 111 -18.26 13.24 15.99
N GLY A 112 -17.70 12.44 16.90
CA GLY A 112 -18.25 11.13 17.25
C GLY A 112 -18.08 10.08 16.11
N VAL A 113 -17.14 10.31 15.19
CA VAL A 113 -16.79 9.40 14.11
C VAL A 113 -15.56 8.59 14.52
N ALA A 114 -15.62 7.27 14.38
CA ALA A 114 -14.50 6.38 14.64
C ALA A 114 -13.51 6.36 13.46
N PHE A 115 -12.23 6.12 13.74
CA PHE A 115 -11.18 6.06 12.71
C PHE A 115 -10.17 4.97 13.02
N ILE A 116 -9.86 4.15 12.01
CA ILE A 116 -8.71 3.24 12.03
C ILE A 116 -7.85 3.46 10.78
N ASP A 117 -6.53 3.38 10.92
CA ASP A 117 -5.60 3.25 9.81
C ASP A 117 -5.36 1.75 9.55
N ALA A 118 -5.51 1.34 8.31
CA ALA A 118 -5.45 -0.06 7.91
C ALA A 118 -4.67 -0.26 6.60
N PRO A 119 -3.44 0.26 6.47
CA PRO A 119 -2.64 0.05 5.27
C PRO A 119 -2.42 -1.44 4.98
N VAL A 120 -2.21 -1.74 3.70
CA VAL A 120 -2.23 -3.10 3.17
C VAL A 120 -0.89 -3.56 2.61
N SER A 121 -0.68 -4.86 2.61
CA SER A 121 0.40 -5.55 1.89
C SER A 121 -0.18 -6.72 1.09
N GLY A 122 0.43 -7.03 -0.07
CA GLY A 122 -0.02 -8.10 -0.97
C GLY A 122 -0.10 -7.68 -2.44
N GLY A 123 0.08 -6.39 -2.73
CA GLY A 123 0.04 -5.84 -4.08
C GLY A 123 -1.32 -6.02 -4.78
N THR A 124 -1.37 -5.71 -6.07
CA THR A 124 -2.59 -5.79 -6.88
C THR A 124 -3.14 -7.21 -6.96
N GLY A 125 -2.27 -8.22 -7.01
CA GLY A 125 -2.68 -9.64 -6.98
C GLY A 125 -3.44 -9.99 -5.70
N GLY A 126 -2.93 -9.57 -4.54
CA GLY A 126 -3.60 -9.77 -3.25
C GLY A 126 -4.93 -9.00 -3.15
N ALA A 127 -5.00 -7.79 -3.71
CA ALA A 127 -6.23 -7.01 -3.76
C ALA A 127 -7.32 -7.70 -4.59
N ILE A 128 -6.97 -8.23 -5.77
CA ILE A 128 -7.89 -8.96 -6.64
C ILE A 128 -8.35 -10.27 -5.96
N ALA A 129 -7.41 -11.00 -5.37
CA ALA A 129 -7.70 -12.30 -4.75
C ALA A 129 -8.40 -12.18 -3.38
N GLY A 130 -8.49 -10.98 -2.78
CA GLY A 130 -9.02 -10.81 -1.42
C GLY A 130 -8.10 -11.42 -0.34
N THR A 131 -6.79 -11.42 -0.57
CA THR A 131 -5.80 -12.06 0.32
C THR A 131 -4.81 -11.05 0.92
N LEU A 132 -5.19 -9.79 0.99
CA LEU A 132 -4.34 -8.74 1.56
C LEU A 132 -4.02 -9.01 3.03
N THR A 133 -2.88 -8.49 3.46
CA THR A 133 -2.54 -8.35 4.87
C THR A 133 -2.82 -6.92 5.30
N PHE A 134 -3.68 -6.73 6.29
CA PHE A 134 -4.00 -5.45 6.91
C PHE A 134 -3.17 -5.25 8.17
N MET A 135 -2.57 -4.08 8.32
CA MET A 135 -1.86 -3.63 9.52
C MET A 135 -2.69 -2.52 10.15
N VAL A 136 -3.43 -2.85 11.21
CA VAL A 136 -4.47 -1.96 11.74
C VAL A 136 -3.99 -1.21 12.95
N GLY A 137 -4.12 0.12 12.92
CA GLY A 137 -3.97 1.02 14.07
C GLY A 137 -5.31 1.65 14.43
N GLY A 138 -5.67 1.60 15.72
CA GLY A 138 -6.93 2.14 16.22
C GLY A 138 -7.40 1.42 17.48
N ASP A 139 -8.55 1.79 17.99
CA ASP A 139 -9.16 1.14 19.14
C ASP A 139 -9.60 -0.29 18.79
N THR A 140 -9.42 -1.23 19.71
CA THR A 140 -9.80 -2.65 19.52
C THR A 140 -11.28 -2.80 19.16
N ALA A 141 -12.16 -2.01 19.79
CA ALA A 141 -13.59 -2.06 19.50
C ALA A 141 -13.91 -1.67 18.05
N ASP A 142 -13.20 -0.66 17.51
CA ASP A 142 -13.37 -0.22 16.11
C ASP A 142 -12.76 -1.23 15.13
N LEU A 143 -11.65 -1.87 15.49
CA LEU A 143 -11.11 -2.99 14.71
C LEU A 143 -12.11 -4.15 14.63
N GLU A 144 -12.73 -4.53 15.74
CA GLU A 144 -13.71 -5.64 15.72
C GLU A 144 -14.97 -5.30 14.90
N ARG A 145 -15.37 -4.03 14.86
CA ARG A 145 -16.41 -3.54 13.92
C ARG A 145 -15.98 -3.61 12.47
N ALA A 146 -14.71 -3.32 12.19
CA ALA A 146 -14.12 -3.36 10.84
C ALA A 146 -13.83 -4.79 10.36
N ARG A 147 -13.54 -5.72 11.27
CA ARG A 147 -13.07 -7.08 10.97
C ARG A 147 -13.92 -7.80 9.91
N PRO A 148 -15.26 -7.89 9.99
CA PRO A 148 -16.06 -8.56 8.98
C PRO A 148 -15.92 -7.97 7.57
N ILE A 149 -15.57 -6.69 7.48
CA ILE A 149 -15.34 -5.97 6.22
C ILE A 149 -13.93 -6.26 5.70
N LEU A 150 -12.91 -6.16 6.57
CA LEU A 150 -11.52 -6.42 6.22
C LEU A 150 -11.32 -7.86 5.74
N GLU A 151 -12.00 -8.84 6.34
CA GLU A 151 -11.98 -10.26 5.96
C GLU A 151 -12.50 -10.54 4.53
N LYS A 152 -13.25 -9.60 3.93
CA LYS A 152 -13.68 -9.71 2.52
C LYS A 152 -12.60 -9.24 1.53
N MET A 153 -11.57 -8.56 2.03
CA MET A 153 -10.49 -7.99 1.22
C MET A 153 -9.13 -8.58 1.56
N GLY A 154 -8.98 -9.27 2.69
CA GLY A 154 -7.70 -9.80 3.14
C GLY A 154 -7.79 -11.07 3.96
N ALA A 155 -6.68 -11.80 3.98
CA ALA A 155 -6.53 -13.06 4.71
C ALA A 155 -5.92 -12.87 6.11
N ASN A 156 -5.16 -11.78 6.31
CA ASN A 156 -4.48 -11.51 7.58
C ASN A 156 -4.83 -10.11 8.07
N ILE A 157 -5.20 -10.00 9.35
CA ILE A 157 -5.55 -8.74 9.99
C ILE A 157 -4.79 -8.66 11.31
N PHE A 158 -3.82 -7.75 11.39
CA PHE A 158 -2.99 -7.54 12.57
C PHE A 158 -3.33 -6.23 13.25
N HIS A 159 -3.64 -6.26 14.55
CA HIS A 159 -3.76 -5.05 15.37
C HIS A 159 -2.36 -4.61 15.80
N ALA A 160 -1.89 -3.51 15.24
CA ALA A 160 -0.55 -2.98 15.50
C ALA A 160 -0.49 -2.06 16.73
N GLY A 161 -1.63 -1.59 17.22
CA GLY A 161 -1.73 -0.67 18.37
C GLY A 161 -2.69 0.50 18.11
N ALA A 162 -2.46 1.64 18.76
CA ALA A 162 -3.27 2.84 18.61
C ALA A 162 -3.18 3.44 17.18
N VAL A 163 -4.02 4.42 16.88
CA VAL A 163 -4.03 5.11 15.58
C VAL A 163 -2.63 5.57 15.15
N GLY A 164 -2.27 5.28 13.92
CA GLY A 164 -0.95 5.50 13.33
C GLY A 164 0.02 4.33 13.52
N ALA A 165 -0.31 3.32 14.33
CA ALA A 165 0.53 2.13 14.49
C ALA A 165 0.51 1.25 13.25
N GLY A 166 -0.62 1.14 12.55
CA GLY A 166 -0.73 0.45 11.26
C GLY A 166 0.19 1.06 10.21
N GLN A 167 0.17 2.41 10.09
CA GLN A 167 1.07 3.12 9.17
C GLN A 167 2.55 2.90 9.56
N THR A 168 2.87 2.95 10.85
CA THR A 168 4.23 2.71 11.33
C THR A 168 4.69 1.28 10.98
N ALA A 169 3.85 0.28 11.22
CA ALA A 169 4.14 -1.11 10.85
C ALA A 169 4.36 -1.24 9.33
N LYS A 170 3.51 -0.59 8.52
CA LYS A 170 3.63 -0.59 7.07
C LYS A 170 4.95 0.01 6.57
N ILE A 171 5.34 1.19 7.06
CA ILE A 171 6.59 1.82 6.60
C ILE A 171 7.83 1.05 7.07
N CYS A 172 7.82 0.43 8.26
CA CYS A 172 8.88 -0.46 8.71
C CYS A 172 9.02 -1.68 7.79
N ASN A 173 7.89 -2.32 7.43
CA ASN A 173 7.89 -3.42 6.48
C ASN A 173 8.43 -3.01 5.11
N ASN A 174 8.00 -1.88 4.57
CA ASN A 174 8.41 -1.45 3.24
C ASN A 174 9.85 -0.90 3.22
N MET A 175 10.33 -0.32 4.31
CA MET A 175 11.75 0.02 4.45
C MET A 175 12.62 -1.24 4.38
N LEU A 176 12.27 -2.29 5.13
CA LEU A 176 12.98 -3.56 5.06
C LEU A 176 12.89 -4.17 3.66
N LEU A 177 11.73 -4.14 3.02
CA LEU A 177 11.53 -4.64 1.65
C LEU A 177 12.44 -3.92 0.65
N GLY A 178 12.55 -2.59 0.72
CA GLY A 178 13.44 -1.82 -0.15
C GLY A 178 14.91 -2.15 0.05
N ILE A 179 15.34 -2.33 1.30
CA ILE A 179 16.71 -2.75 1.65
C ILE A 179 17.00 -4.16 1.09
N LEU A 180 16.09 -5.10 1.31
CA LEU A 180 16.24 -6.49 0.83
C LEU A 180 16.30 -6.54 -0.70
N MET A 181 15.47 -5.77 -1.40
CA MET A 181 15.46 -5.74 -2.86
C MET A 181 16.78 -5.16 -3.41
N ALA A 182 17.27 -4.07 -2.84
CA ALA A 182 18.54 -3.48 -3.24
C ALA A 182 19.71 -4.45 -2.99
N GLY A 183 19.82 -5.00 -1.79
CA GLY A 183 20.88 -5.95 -1.46
C GLY A 183 20.82 -7.25 -2.28
N THR A 184 19.63 -7.78 -2.54
CA THR A 184 19.45 -8.94 -3.43
C THR A 184 19.89 -8.62 -4.86
N SER A 185 19.57 -7.43 -5.35
CA SER A 185 19.98 -6.97 -6.68
C SER A 185 21.51 -6.87 -6.82
N GLU A 186 22.17 -6.29 -5.82
CA GLU A 186 23.65 -6.18 -5.80
C GLU A 186 24.30 -7.57 -5.75
N ALA A 187 23.80 -8.47 -4.90
CA ALA A 187 24.35 -9.82 -4.76
C ALA A 187 24.24 -10.61 -6.07
N ILE A 188 23.08 -10.56 -6.74
CA ILE A 188 22.90 -11.25 -8.03
C ILE A 188 23.79 -10.61 -9.10
N ALA A 189 23.83 -9.29 -9.21
CA ALA A 189 24.65 -8.59 -10.19
C ALA A 189 26.14 -8.90 -10.01
N LEU A 190 26.64 -8.96 -8.78
CA LEU A 190 28.03 -9.35 -8.47
C LEU A 190 28.32 -10.77 -8.95
N GLY A 191 27.43 -11.73 -8.65
CA GLY A 191 27.63 -13.13 -9.06
C GLY A 191 27.61 -13.31 -10.56
N VAL A 192 26.66 -12.65 -11.26
CA VAL A 192 26.58 -12.68 -12.73
C VAL A 192 27.83 -12.05 -13.36
N ALA A 193 28.34 -10.94 -12.80
CA ALA A 193 29.58 -10.31 -13.25
C ALA A 193 30.80 -11.23 -13.10
N ASN A 194 30.75 -12.21 -12.19
CA ASN A 194 31.76 -13.26 -12.01
C ASN A 194 31.47 -14.55 -12.82
N GLY A 195 30.46 -14.53 -13.69
CA GLY A 195 30.15 -15.66 -14.57
C GLY A 195 29.20 -16.71 -13.96
N LEU A 196 28.58 -16.45 -12.81
CA LEU A 196 27.59 -17.37 -12.25
C LEU A 196 26.26 -17.27 -12.99
N ASP A 197 25.61 -18.41 -13.17
CA ASP A 197 24.24 -18.47 -13.64
C ASP A 197 23.30 -17.86 -12.58
N PRO A 198 22.45 -16.87 -12.93
CA PRO A 198 21.59 -16.19 -11.97
C PRO A 198 20.54 -17.10 -11.32
N LYS A 199 20.08 -18.18 -12.01
CA LYS A 199 19.14 -19.15 -11.43
C LYS A 199 19.84 -20.00 -10.37
N VAL A 200 21.04 -20.48 -10.69
CA VAL A 200 21.85 -21.29 -9.75
C VAL A 200 22.22 -20.46 -8.53
N LEU A 201 22.70 -19.23 -8.72
CA LEU A 201 23.04 -18.34 -7.63
C LEU A 201 21.84 -18.01 -6.76
N SER A 202 20.68 -17.71 -7.36
CA SER A 202 19.45 -17.45 -6.62
C SER A 202 19.03 -18.65 -5.76
N GLU A 203 19.16 -19.87 -6.27
CA GLU A 203 18.83 -21.08 -5.52
C GLU A 203 19.81 -21.33 -4.37
N ILE A 204 21.11 -21.10 -4.57
CA ILE A 204 22.13 -21.17 -3.51
C ILE A 204 21.78 -20.18 -2.37
N MET A 205 21.53 -18.91 -2.72
CA MET A 205 21.20 -17.89 -1.72
C MET A 205 19.89 -18.22 -1.00
N ARG A 206 18.88 -18.70 -1.73
CA ARG A 206 17.58 -19.07 -1.15
C ARG A 206 17.68 -20.17 -0.11
N ARG A 207 18.60 -21.12 -0.29
CA ARG A 207 18.83 -22.24 0.65
C ARG A 207 19.92 -21.96 1.67
N SER A 208 20.49 -20.79 1.64
CA SER A 208 21.55 -20.37 2.53
C SER A 208 21.09 -19.18 3.42
N SER A 209 22.00 -18.60 4.18
CA SER A 209 21.72 -17.47 5.08
C SER A 209 21.28 -16.18 4.38
N GLY A 210 21.43 -16.07 3.05
CA GLY A 210 20.96 -14.95 2.23
C GLY A 210 19.48 -15.03 1.83
N GLY A 211 18.76 -16.10 2.19
CA GLY A 211 17.34 -16.27 1.87
C GLY A 211 16.47 -15.11 2.38
N ASN A 212 15.61 -14.58 1.51
CA ASN A 212 14.73 -13.47 1.85
C ASN A 212 13.54 -13.39 0.87
N TRP A 213 12.50 -12.60 1.22
CA TRP A 213 11.28 -12.49 0.42
C TRP A 213 11.52 -12.02 -1.02
N ALA A 214 12.41 -11.04 -1.24
CA ALA A 214 12.70 -10.54 -2.59
C ALA A 214 13.26 -11.65 -3.48
N LEU A 215 14.18 -12.45 -2.94
CA LEU A 215 14.78 -13.59 -3.63
C LEU A 215 13.79 -14.72 -3.89
N GLU A 216 12.93 -15.04 -2.90
CA GLU A 216 12.06 -16.23 -2.93
C GLU A 216 10.74 -16.02 -3.67
N LYS A 217 10.20 -14.82 -3.64
CA LYS A 217 8.85 -14.51 -4.12
C LYS A 217 8.82 -13.46 -5.23
N TYR A 218 9.93 -12.72 -5.43
CA TYR A 218 9.92 -11.52 -6.25
C TYR A 218 11.29 -11.22 -6.90
N ASN A 219 11.97 -12.27 -7.39
CA ASN A 219 13.35 -12.18 -7.86
C ASN A 219 13.55 -11.04 -8.88
N PRO A 220 14.52 -10.13 -8.68
CA PRO A 220 14.73 -8.96 -9.53
C PRO A 220 15.40 -9.27 -10.87
N TYR A 221 15.98 -10.48 -11.05
CA TYR A 221 16.69 -10.83 -12.28
C TYR A 221 15.75 -11.43 -13.31
N PRO A 222 15.71 -10.90 -14.57
CA PRO A 222 14.85 -11.42 -15.61
C PRO A 222 15.11 -12.92 -15.90
N GLY A 223 14.04 -13.69 -16.10
CA GLY A 223 14.11 -15.12 -16.44
C GLY A 223 14.38 -16.07 -15.27
N VAL A 224 14.67 -15.57 -14.06
CA VAL A 224 14.82 -16.44 -12.87
C VAL A 224 13.45 -16.87 -12.34
N MET A 225 12.49 -15.96 -12.30
CA MET A 225 11.12 -16.22 -11.84
C MET A 225 10.12 -15.65 -12.86
N GLU A 226 9.44 -16.53 -13.60
CA GLU A 226 8.52 -16.11 -14.69
C GLU A 226 7.34 -15.26 -14.19
N THR A 227 6.86 -15.49 -12.97
CA THR A 227 5.75 -14.76 -12.38
C THR A 227 6.12 -13.36 -11.88
N ALA A 228 7.41 -13.09 -11.64
CA ALA A 228 7.89 -11.81 -11.17
C ALA A 228 7.84 -10.73 -12.26
N PRO A 229 7.58 -9.45 -11.90
CA PRO A 229 7.62 -8.33 -12.84
C PRO A 229 8.94 -8.22 -13.62
N ALA A 230 10.06 -8.60 -13.03
CA ALA A 230 11.36 -8.61 -13.68
C ALA A 230 11.34 -9.42 -15.01
N SER A 231 10.64 -10.55 -15.06
CA SER A 231 10.50 -11.38 -16.25
C SER A 231 9.47 -10.86 -17.26
N LYS A 232 8.79 -9.76 -16.93
CA LYS A 232 7.78 -9.09 -17.76
C LYS A 232 8.18 -7.65 -18.10
N GLY A 233 9.48 -7.39 -18.22
CA GLY A 233 10.01 -6.05 -18.48
C GLY A 233 9.80 -5.06 -17.34
N TYR A 234 9.62 -5.55 -16.10
CA TYR A 234 9.30 -4.74 -14.92
C TYR A 234 7.97 -3.99 -15.02
N ALA A 235 7.03 -4.49 -15.80
CA ALA A 235 5.70 -3.91 -15.94
C ALA A 235 4.77 -4.41 -14.80
N GLY A 236 3.93 -3.51 -14.30
CA GLY A 236 2.99 -3.81 -13.21
C GLY A 236 3.68 -3.89 -11.84
N GLY A 237 3.14 -4.68 -10.94
CA GLY A 237 3.69 -4.87 -9.59
C GLY A 237 3.57 -3.63 -8.70
N PHE A 238 4.64 -3.31 -7.97
CA PHE A 238 4.74 -2.17 -7.05
C PHE A 238 5.76 -1.15 -7.59
N GLY A 239 5.27 0.01 -8.02
CA GLY A 239 6.09 1.01 -8.72
C GLY A 239 7.27 1.55 -7.91
N THR A 240 8.36 1.85 -8.59
CA THR A 240 9.56 2.50 -8.02
C THR A 240 9.22 3.78 -7.26
N ASP A 241 8.36 4.65 -7.82
CA ASP A 241 7.94 5.90 -7.15
C ASP A 241 7.12 5.63 -5.89
N LEU A 242 6.35 4.55 -5.85
CA LEU A 242 5.61 4.14 -4.65
C LEU A 242 6.56 3.62 -3.56
N MET A 243 7.59 2.84 -3.94
CA MET A 243 8.63 2.42 -3.00
C MET A 243 9.41 3.63 -2.49
N LEU A 244 9.79 4.57 -3.35
CA LEU A 244 10.47 5.82 -2.97
C LEU A 244 9.63 6.64 -1.98
N LYS A 245 8.32 6.76 -2.23
CA LYS A 245 7.39 7.44 -1.31
C LYS A 245 7.37 6.75 0.06
N ASP A 246 7.25 5.43 0.10
CA ASP A 246 7.17 4.69 1.36
C ASP A 246 8.47 4.76 2.14
N LEU A 247 9.63 4.71 1.46
CA LEU A 247 10.95 4.94 2.07
C LEU A 247 11.08 6.38 2.58
N GLY A 248 10.51 7.36 1.89
CA GLY A 248 10.42 8.75 2.34
C GLY A 248 9.65 8.87 3.66
N LEU A 249 8.46 8.28 3.74
CA LEU A 249 7.65 8.24 4.95
C LEU A 249 8.40 7.57 6.12
N ALA A 250 9.17 6.49 5.83
CA ALA A 250 9.97 5.82 6.85
C ALA A 250 11.08 6.74 7.38
N GLN A 251 11.79 7.49 6.51
CA GLN A 251 12.84 8.43 6.94
C GLN A 251 12.27 9.63 7.70
N GLU A 252 11.14 10.19 7.26
CA GLU A 252 10.45 11.27 7.97
C GLU A 252 10.05 10.83 9.38
N ASN A 253 9.47 9.63 9.52
CA ASN A 253 9.10 9.07 10.82
C ASN A 253 10.34 8.79 11.67
N ALA A 254 11.41 8.24 11.11
CA ALA A 254 12.66 7.98 11.83
C ALA A 254 13.26 9.28 12.40
N MET A 255 13.28 10.36 11.62
CA MET A 255 13.72 11.67 12.08
C MET A 255 12.85 12.19 13.23
N ALA A 256 11.53 12.07 13.12
CA ALA A 256 10.60 12.55 14.13
C ALA A 256 10.77 11.85 15.50
N VAL A 257 11.11 10.56 15.50
CA VAL A 257 11.32 9.76 16.71
C VAL A 257 12.81 9.58 17.07
N LYS A 258 13.71 10.22 16.32
CA LYS A 258 15.18 10.14 16.50
C LYS A 258 15.73 8.71 16.42
N ALA A 259 15.15 7.87 15.55
CA ALA A 259 15.64 6.52 15.28
C ALA A 259 16.71 6.54 14.16
N ALA A 260 17.81 5.80 14.35
CA ALA A 260 18.84 5.66 13.32
C ALA A 260 18.46 4.58 12.31
N THR A 261 18.32 4.95 11.03
CA THR A 261 17.95 4.04 9.92
C THR A 261 18.91 4.19 8.73
N PRO A 262 20.23 3.96 8.89
CA PRO A 262 21.21 4.24 7.82
C PRO A 262 20.96 3.43 6.56
N LEU A 263 20.63 2.15 6.65
CA LEU A 263 20.31 1.33 5.47
C LEU A 263 19.01 1.77 4.78
N GLY A 264 18.00 2.17 5.55
CA GLY A 264 16.77 2.74 5.00
C GLY A 264 17.01 4.04 4.26
N GLY A 265 17.88 4.91 4.78
CA GLY A 265 18.30 6.15 4.12
C GLY A 265 19.06 5.87 2.81
N MET A 266 19.96 4.89 2.81
CA MET A 266 20.66 4.48 1.60
C MET A 266 19.72 3.91 0.55
N ALA A 267 18.83 2.99 0.93
CA ALA A 267 17.83 2.43 0.03
C ALA A 267 16.96 3.54 -0.58
N ARG A 268 16.46 4.49 0.23
CA ARG A 268 15.71 5.64 -0.28
C ARG A 268 16.48 6.42 -1.35
N ASN A 269 17.76 6.69 -1.12
CA ASN A 269 18.58 7.43 -2.08
C ASN A 269 18.81 6.65 -3.38
N LEU A 270 19.02 5.33 -3.31
CA LEU A 270 19.11 4.48 -4.49
C LEU A 270 17.81 4.54 -5.32
N TYR A 271 16.66 4.39 -4.69
CA TYR A 271 15.38 4.51 -5.38
C TYR A 271 15.12 5.91 -5.93
N ALA A 272 15.59 6.97 -5.26
CA ALA A 272 15.47 8.34 -5.76
C ALA A 272 16.30 8.54 -7.05
N VAL A 273 17.54 8.05 -7.09
CA VAL A 273 18.39 8.11 -8.30
C VAL A 273 17.76 7.28 -9.43
N HIS A 274 17.23 6.10 -9.11
CA HIS A 274 16.59 5.24 -10.10
C HIS A 274 15.32 5.86 -10.70
N SER A 275 14.50 6.48 -9.88
CA SER A 275 13.32 7.25 -10.32
C SER A 275 13.71 8.42 -11.22
N LEU A 276 14.72 9.23 -10.81
CA LEU A 276 15.23 10.36 -11.60
C LEU A 276 15.81 9.92 -12.95
N ALA A 277 16.32 8.70 -13.07
CA ALA A 277 16.77 8.11 -14.34
C ALA A 277 15.61 7.70 -15.27
N GLY A 278 14.36 8.03 -14.93
CA GLY A 278 13.15 7.75 -15.75
C GLY A 278 12.48 6.40 -15.47
N HIS A 279 12.86 5.72 -14.37
CA HIS A 279 12.34 4.39 -14.02
C HIS A 279 11.22 4.41 -12.96
N GLY A 280 10.67 5.58 -12.62
CA GLY A 280 9.66 5.75 -11.59
C GLY A 280 8.42 4.89 -11.77
N GLY A 281 7.98 4.71 -13.02
CA GLY A 281 6.81 3.88 -13.36
C GLY A 281 7.08 2.38 -13.44
N LEU A 282 8.35 1.93 -13.45
CA LEU A 282 8.69 0.51 -13.43
C LEU A 282 8.51 -0.09 -12.04
N ASP A 283 8.34 -1.39 -11.99
CA ASP A 283 8.31 -2.14 -10.73
C ASP A 283 9.61 -1.89 -9.92
N PHE A 284 9.50 -1.83 -8.60
CA PHE A 284 10.62 -1.51 -7.70
C PHE A 284 11.79 -2.51 -7.80
N SER A 285 11.55 -3.73 -8.30
CA SER A 285 12.62 -4.69 -8.57
C SER A 285 13.53 -4.27 -9.73
N SER A 286 13.10 -3.29 -10.53
CA SER A 286 13.93 -2.70 -11.60
C SER A 286 15.17 -1.98 -11.09
N ILE A 287 15.30 -1.78 -9.76
CA ILE A 287 16.49 -1.23 -9.12
C ILE A 287 17.77 -2.00 -9.49
N ILE A 288 17.66 -3.29 -9.83
CA ILE A 288 18.79 -4.10 -10.30
C ILE A 288 19.49 -3.50 -11.52
N LYS A 289 18.76 -2.77 -12.37
CA LYS A 289 19.34 -2.09 -13.55
C LYS A 289 20.42 -1.07 -13.21
N MET A 290 20.44 -0.54 -11.98
CA MET A 290 21.49 0.38 -11.53
C MET A 290 22.83 -0.31 -11.30
N VAL A 291 22.83 -1.61 -11.03
CA VAL A 291 24.01 -2.37 -10.62
C VAL A 291 24.42 -3.45 -11.64
N GLN A 292 23.59 -3.71 -12.64
CA GLN A 292 23.96 -4.55 -13.78
C GLN A 292 24.86 -3.76 -14.75
N LYS A 293 25.93 -4.40 -15.21
CA LYS A 293 26.64 -3.91 -16.40
C LYS A 293 25.73 -4.15 -17.61
N GLY A 294 25.52 -3.09 -18.41
CA GLY A 294 24.81 -3.19 -19.68
C GLY A 294 25.51 -4.12 -20.67
#